data_8d5bd5455c310ece59e1c71dea0b16f5
#
_entry.id   8d5bd5455c310ece59e1c71dea0b16f5
#
_cell.length_a   1.000
_cell.length_b   1.000
_cell.length_c   1.000
_cell.angle_alpha   90.00
_cell.angle_beta   90.00
_cell.angle_gamma   90.00
#
_symmetry.space_group_name_H-M   'P 1'
#
loop_
_entity.id
_entity.type
_entity.pdbx_description
1 polymer ?
#
loop_
_entity_poly.entity_id
_entity_poly.type
_entity_poly.pdbx_seq_one_letter_code
_entity_poly.pdbx_strand_id
1 'polypeptide(L)'
;PAHRCLFWNQCFFFQAEDGIRDAYGFSVTDKAVIEEYLYYYPNGRQALIFERKDTKDFRFTVDVDEQNTLKDRTSANKLYLSVASNWSYSKVIPVLEWFASCQIITKNSVADAYGLEAEQLKDDDYRHVIASMLRVADFGIQSLQMRDTEPAPSQRNDIFTNIEAIHTVQDTEGNTSSYALNMAEESDGTNSYFKLIGVVKKVLDEGTLLVADEMDAHLHPLLTKHLVSLFNSVEFNPNGAQLIFTSHNTNLLDLDVLRRDQIWFTEKDEQTAATDLFSLYDFSIRKDAKVEKGYLIGRYGAIPFIKGGL
;
A
#
# COMPACT_ATOMS: atom_id res chain seq x y z
N PRO A 1 3.05 -30.11 -22.36
CA PRO A 1 2.76 -29.13 -21.34
C PRO A 1 3.48 -27.83 -21.71
N ALA A 2 2.73 -26.93 -22.33
CA ALA A 2 3.26 -25.63 -22.74
C ALA A 2 3.46 -24.81 -21.46
N HIS A 3 4.71 -24.51 -21.13
CA HIS A 3 5.05 -23.50 -20.15
C HIS A 3 4.53 -22.15 -20.65
N ARG A 4 3.39 -21.70 -20.15
CA ARG A 4 2.96 -20.31 -20.33
C ARG A 4 3.93 -19.44 -19.54
N CYS A 5 4.79 -18.74 -20.26
CA CYS A 5 5.56 -17.62 -19.69
C CYS A 5 4.54 -16.58 -19.20
N LEU A 6 4.44 -16.39 -17.88
CA LEU A 6 3.79 -15.24 -17.29
C LEU A 6 4.72 -14.06 -17.55
N PHE A 7 4.46 -13.31 -18.61
CA PHE A 7 5.12 -12.04 -18.83
C PHE A 7 4.51 -11.01 -17.90
N TRP A 8 5.20 -10.69 -16.83
CA TRP A 8 4.87 -9.55 -16.00
C TRP A 8 5.57 -8.34 -16.60
N ASN A 9 4.85 -7.58 -17.43
CA ASN A 9 5.29 -6.25 -17.82
C ASN A 9 4.86 -5.27 -16.74
N GLN A 10 5.80 -4.83 -15.92
CA GLN A 10 5.55 -3.81 -14.92
C GLN A 10 6.29 -2.53 -15.33
N CYS A 11 5.58 -1.44 -15.38
CA CYS A 11 6.13 -0.11 -15.62
C CYS A 11 5.79 0.76 -14.43
N PHE A 12 6.81 1.33 -13.79
CA PHE A 12 6.66 2.23 -12.66
C PHE A 12 7.05 3.63 -13.08
N PHE A 13 6.22 4.61 -12.73
CA PHE A 13 6.50 6.03 -12.92
C PHE A 13 6.76 6.66 -11.56
N PHE A 14 7.90 7.32 -11.43
CA PHE A 14 8.30 7.98 -10.20
C PHE A 14 8.28 9.49 -10.42
N GLN A 15 7.85 10.21 -9.40
CA GLN A 15 7.90 11.65 -9.36
C GLN A 15 8.87 12.04 -8.23
N ALA A 16 9.97 12.69 -8.58
CA ALA A 16 10.87 13.28 -7.61
C ALA A 16 10.37 14.67 -7.18
N GLU A 17 10.88 15.19 -6.06
CA GLU A 17 10.47 16.49 -5.48
C GLU A 17 10.63 17.66 -6.45
N ASP A 18 11.52 17.56 -7.43
CA ASP A 18 11.78 18.56 -8.48
C ASP A 18 10.90 18.43 -9.72
N GLY A 19 9.89 17.54 -9.70
CA GLY A 19 8.99 17.28 -10.82
C GLY A 19 9.56 16.38 -11.91
N ILE A 20 10.73 15.77 -11.72
CA ILE A 20 11.32 14.78 -12.61
C ILE A 20 10.51 13.48 -12.51
N ARG A 21 10.10 12.95 -13.65
CA ARG A 21 9.42 11.66 -13.74
C ARG A 21 10.40 10.63 -14.26
N ASP A 22 10.68 9.61 -13.47
CA ASP A 22 11.43 8.46 -13.91
C ASP A 22 10.47 7.33 -14.29
N ALA A 23 10.82 6.52 -15.26
CA ALA A 23 10.05 5.36 -15.65
C ALA A 23 10.96 4.13 -15.63
N TYR A 24 10.68 3.22 -14.74
CA TYR A 24 11.37 1.94 -14.63
C TYR A 24 10.42 0.81 -14.97
N GLY A 25 10.89 -0.19 -15.70
CA GLY A 25 10.10 -1.36 -16.01
C GLY A 25 10.98 -2.58 -16.30
N PHE A 26 10.38 -3.76 -16.11
CA PHE A 26 11.05 -5.03 -16.37
C PHE A 26 10.06 -6.13 -16.77
N SER A 27 10.58 -7.13 -17.47
CA SER A 27 9.88 -8.36 -17.82
C SER A 27 10.74 -9.57 -17.44
N VAL A 28 10.15 -10.53 -16.75
CA VAL A 28 10.88 -11.70 -16.23
C VAL A 28 10.19 -13.01 -16.58
N THR A 29 11.00 -14.07 -16.63
CA THR A 29 10.53 -15.44 -16.61
C THR A 29 11.01 -16.11 -15.33
N ASP A 30 10.64 -17.36 -15.10
CA ASP A 30 11.16 -18.15 -13.95
C ASP A 30 12.70 -18.26 -13.91
N LYS A 31 13.36 -17.97 -15.02
CA LYS A 31 14.81 -18.21 -15.19
C LYS A 31 15.63 -16.95 -15.46
N ALA A 32 15.02 -15.92 -16.01
CA ALA A 32 15.77 -14.78 -16.51
C ALA A 32 14.93 -13.48 -16.55
N VAL A 33 15.65 -12.37 -16.46
CA VAL A 33 15.14 -11.04 -16.83
C VAL A 33 15.24 -10.92 -18.36
N ILE A 34 14.11 -10.74 -19.02
CA ILE A 34 14.02 -10.65 -20.47
C ILE A 34 14.21 -9.21 -20.93
N GLU A 35 13.53 -8.29 -20.27
CA GLU A 35 13.62 -6.87 -20.53
C GLU A 35 13.77 -6.11 -19.22
N GLU A 36 14.48 -5.01 -19.26
CA GLU A 36 14.62 -4.08 -18.14
C GLU A 36 15.02 -2.70 -18.70
N TYR A 37 14.41 -1.63 -18.21
CA TYR A 37 14.73 -0.29 -18.66
C TYR A 37 14.54 0.75 -17.57
N LEU A 38 15.33 1.82 -17.66
CA LEU A 38 15.17 3.01 -16.86
C LEU A 38 15.30 4.25 -17.76
N TYR A 39 14.23 5.06 -17.75
CA TYR A 39 14.20 6.37 -18.36
C TYR A 39 14.08 7.45 -17.31
N TYR A 40 14.67 8.60 -17.54
CA TYR A 40 14.46 9.80 -16.75
C TYR A 40 13.96 10.94 -17.64
N TYR A 41 13.43 12.00 -17.07
CA TYR A 41 12.76 13.06 -17.83
C TYR A 41 13.35 14.44 -17.51
N PRO A 42 14.61 14.71 -17.83
CA PRO A 42 15.19 16.03 -17.64
C PRO A 42 14.43 17.04 -18.49
N ASN A 43 13.95 18.12 -17.87
CA ASN A 43 13.17 19.16 -18.54
C ASN A 43 11.92 18.62 -19.28
N GLY A 44 11.30 17.56 -18.77
CA GLY A 44 10.10 16.94 -19.35
C GLY A 44 10.33 16.11 -20.62
N ARG A 45 11.58 15.89 -21.03
CA ARG A 45 11.93 15.04 -22.19
C ARG A 45 12.47 13.71 -21.73
N GLN A 46 11.94 12.63 -22.30
CA GLN A 46 12.42 11.28 -22.01
C GLN A 46 13.87 11.09 -22.46
N ALA A 47 14.71 10.63 -21.55
CA ALA A 47 16.08 10.24 -21.83
C ALA A 47 16.35 8.86 -21.22
N LEU A 48 17.06 8.00 -21.97
CA LEU A 48 17.39 6.65 -21.54
C LEU A 48 18.58 6.68 -20.57
N ILE A 49 18.50 5.98 -19.45
CA ILE A 49 19.67 5.65 -18.63
C ILE A 49 20.22 4.31 -19.07
N PHE A 50 19.39 3.27 -19.04
CA PHE A 50 19.73 1.96 -19.59
C PHE A 50 18.50 1.24 -20.15
N GLU A 51 18.72 0.36 -21.09
CA GLU A 51 17.76 -0.61 -21.62
C GLU A 51 18.47 -1.96 -21.77
N ARG A 52 17.80 -3.04 -21.37
CA ARG A 52 18.22 -4.42 -21.55
C ARG A 52 17.16 -5.17 -22.31
N LYS A 53 17.55 -5.86 -23.41
CA LYS A 53 16.68 -6.71 -24.22
C LYS A 53 17.28 -8.10 -24.36
N ASP A 54 16.41 -9.10 -24.53
CA ASP A 54 16.82 -10.48 -24.73
C ASP A 54 17.90 -10.95 -23.73
N THR A 55 17.77 -10.49 -22.47
CA THR A 55 18.63 -10.88 -21.35
C THR A 55 20.07 -10.35 -21.42
N LYS A 56 20.67 -10.17 -22.60
CA LYS A 56 22.10 -9.85 -22.79
C LYS A 56 22.37 -8.60 -23.61
N ASP A 57 21.39 -8.11 -24.33
CA ASP A 57 21.54 -6.91 -25.15
C ASP A 57 21.28 -5.68 -24.29
N PHE A 58 22.33 -4.92 -24.00
CA PHE A 58 22.26 -3.70 -23.18
C PHE A 58 22.57 -2.48 -24.04
N ARG A 59 21.79 -1.44 -23.83
CA ARG A 59 21.97 -0.12 -24.43
C ARG A 59 22.06 0.92 -23.31
N PHE A 60 23.12 1.71 -23.35
CA PHE A 60 23.39 2.82 -22.45
C PHE A 60 23.54 4.11 -23.24
N THR A 61 23.10 5.24 -22.69
CA THR A 61 23.27 6.55 -23.32
C THR A 61 24.09 7.53 -22.48
N VAL A 62 24.31 7.19 -21.20
CA VAL A 62 25.10 7.98 -20.26
C VAL A 62 26.08 7.04 -19.53
N ASP A 63 27.20 7.54 -19.06
CA ASP A 63 28.18 6.82 -18.24
C ASP A 63 28.53 5.42 -18.80
N VAL A 64 28.71 5.33 -20.14
CA VAL A 64 28.76 4.07 -20.89
C VAL A 64 29.84 3.10 -20.37
N ASP A 65 31.04 3.60 -20.04
CA ASP A 65 32.16 2.77 -19.57
C ASP A 65 31.87 2.16 -18.18
N GLU A 66 31.32 2.96 -17.28
CA GLU A 66 30.90 2.49 -15.95
C GLU A 66 29.78 1.45 -16.07
N GLN A 67 28.75 1.75 -16.87
CA GLN A 67 27.63 0.85 -17.07
C GLN A 67 28.03 -0.46 -17.79
N ASN A 68 29.00 -0.46 -18.68
CA ASN A 68 29.53 -1.69 -19.27
C ASN A 68 30.21 -2.59 -18.23
N THR A 69 30.93 -1.98 -17.29
CA THR A 69 31.53 -2.73 -16.17
C THR A 69 30.47 -3.39 -15.29
N LEU A 70 29.37 -2.69 -15.02
CA LEU A 70 28.23 -3.21 -14.23
C LEU A 70 27.45 -4.30 -14.97
N LYS A 71 27.28 -4.13 -16.30
CA LYS A 71 26.68 -5.13 -17.18
C LYS A 71 27.40 -6.47 -17.10
N ASP A 72 28.74 -6.46 -17.13
CA ASP A 72 29.57 -7.69 -17.09
C ASP A 72 29.41 -8.45 -15.76
N ARG A 73 28.95 -7.78 -14.72
CA ARG A 73 28.64 -8.34 -13.39
C ARG A 73 27.18 -8.77 -13.23
N THR A 74 26.34 -8.52 -14.25
CA THR A 74 24.90 -8.78 -14.19
C THR A 74 24.58 -10.13 -14.80
N SER A 75 24.19 -11.09 -13.95
CA SER A 75 23.74 -12.40 -14.41
C SER A 75 22.33 -12.33 -15.02
N ALA A 76 21.99 -13.35 -15.82
CA ALA A 76 20.72 -13.41 -16.56
C ALA A 76 19.46 -13.28 -15.68
N ASN A 77 19.52 -13.79 -14.45
CA ASN A 77 18.41 -13.83 -13.50
C ASN A 77 18.41 -12.68 -12.46
N LYS A 78 19.29 -11.68 -12.64
CA LYS A 78 19.33 -10.51 -11.76
C LYS A 78 18.92 -9.25 -12.51
N LEU A 79 18.17 -8.40 -11.84
CA LEU A 79 17.87 -7.04 -12.34
C LEU A 79 19.17 -6.22 -12.37
N TYR A 80 19.40 -5.52 -13.47
CA TYR A 80 20.53 -4.60 -13.60
C TYR A 80 20.44 -3.46 -12.58
N LEU A 81 19.23 -2.95 -12.31
CA LEU A 81 18.98 -1.97 -11.26
C LEU A 81 19.61 -2.39 -9.93
N SER A 82 19.35 -3.63 -9.50
CA SER A 82 19.89 -4.16 -8.23
C SER A 82 21.41 -4.30 -8.23
N VAL A 83 21.98 -4.72 -9.37
CA VAL A 83 23.44 -4.81 -9.49
C VAL A 83 24.08 -3.43 -9.47
N ALA A 84 23.57 -2.50 -10.26
CA ALA A 84 24.07 -1.14 -10.33
C ALA A 84 24.01 -0.41 -8.98
N SER A 85 22.96 -0.65 -8.21
CA SER A 85 22.80 -0.11 -6.86
C SER A 85 23.84 -0.65 -5.88
N ASN A 86 24.09 -1.96 -5.91
CA ASN A 86 25.12 -2.57 -5.05
C ASN A 86 26.53 -2.00 -5.31
N TRP A 87 26.73 -1.39 -6.48
CA TRP A 87 27.95 -0.68 -6.85
C TRP A 87 27.81 0.84 -6.76
N SER A 88 26.76 1.32 -6.09
CA SER A 88 26.52 2.75 -5.82
C SER A 88 26.43 3.62 -7.07
N TYR A 89 25.93 3.06 -8.19
CA TYR A 89 25.70 3.85 -9.39
C TYR A 89 24.58 4.88 -9.15
N SER A 90 24.95 6.15 -9.12
CA SER A 90 24.12 7.23 -8.60
C SER A 90 22.74 7.38 -9.28
N LYS A 91 22.65 7.09 -10.58
CA LYS A 91 21.39 7.28 -11.34
C LYS A 91 20.31 6.24 -11.05
N VAL A 92 20.64 5.13 -10.39
CA VAL A 92 19.64 4.12 -9.99
C VAL A 92 19.21 4.26 -8.53
N ILE A 93 19.96 5.02 -7.73
CA ILE A 93 19.69 5.18 -6.30
C ILE A 93 18.29 5.76 -6.02
N PRO A 94 17.82 6.86 -6.70
CA PRO A 94 16.50 7.41 -6.43
C PRO A 94 15.36 6.40 -6.64
N VAL A 95 15.48 5.54 -7.66
CA VAL A 95 14.48 4.49 -7.94
C VAL A 95 14.42 3.47 -6.80
N LEU A 96 15.58 3.09 -6.26
CA LEU A 96 15.65 2.14 -5.14
C LEU A 96 15.15 2.74 -3.83
N GLU A 97 15.51 3.99 -3.56
CA GLU A 97 14.99 4.73 -2.40
C GLU A 97 13.48 4.80 -2.43
N TRP A 98 12.90 5.05 -3.61
CA TRP A 98 11.44 5.01 -3.78
C TRP A 98 10.87 3.61 -3.47
N PHE A 99 11.45 2.53 -4.01
CA PHE A 99 11.00 1.16 -3.67
C PHE A 99 11.17 0.85 -2.18
N ALA A 100 12.25 1.32 -1.57
CA ALA A 100 12.50 1.14 -0.15
C ALA A 100 11.51 1.92 0.74
N SER A 101 10.98 3.03 0.25
CA SER A 101 9.96 3.83 0.95
C SER A 101 8.55 3.23 0.85
N CYS A 102 8.29 2.33 -0.13
CA CYS A 102 6.99 1.68 -0.27
C CYS A 102 6.68 0.83 0.96
N GLN A 103 5.47 0.98 1.50
CA GLN A 103 4.97 0.15 2.58
C GLN A 103 4.15 -1.00 2.00
N ILE A 104 4.47 -2.23 2.40
CA ILE A 104 3.73 -3.43 1.97
C ILE A 104 3.18 -4.11 3.22
N ILE A 105 1.87 -4.18 3.33
CA ILE A 105 1.20 -4.87 4.43
C ILE A 105 0.35 -6.01 3.88
N THR A 106 0.38 -7.13 4.60
CA THR A 106 -0.47 -8.28 4.33
C THR A 106 -1.24 -8.61 5.61
N LYS A 107 -2.28 -9.40 5.51
CA LYS A 107 -3.06 -9.89 6.66
C LYS A 107 -2.19 -10.40 7.81
N ASN A 108 -1.10 -11.07 7.50
CA ASN A 108 -0.19 -11.64 8.49
C ASN A 108 0.84 -10.62 9.01
N SER A 109 1.16 -9.59 8.23
CA SER A 109 2.16 -8.59 8.58
C SER A 109 1.58 -7.33 9.25
N VAL A 110 0.25 -7.16 9.27
CA VAL A 110 -0.38 -6.06 10.04
C VAL A 110 -0.02 -6.17 11.53
N ALA A 111 0.20 -7.40 12.02
CA ALA A 111 0.69 -7.62 13.39
C ALA A 111 2.11 -7.06 13.61
N ASP A 112 2.96 -7.09 12.57
CA ASP A 112 4.38 -6.70 12.59
C ASP A 112 4.63 -5.33 11.92
N ALA A 113 3.64 -4.78 11.21
CA ALA A 113 3.74 -3.49 10.52
C ALA A 113 3.55 -2.33 11.52
N TYR A 114 4.58 -2.04 12.27
CA TYR A 114 4.62 -0.86 13.13
C TYR A 114 4.89 0.39 12.28
N GLY A 115 3.82 0.95 11.69
CA GLY A 115 3.86 2.31 11.14
C GLY A 115 3.95 3.38 12.22
N LEU A 116 3.76 2.98 13.49
CA LEU A 116 3.88 3.83 14.67
C LEU A 116 5.21 3.52 15.36
N GLU A 117 6.15 4.43 15.26
CA GLU A 117 7.38 4.34 16.04
C GLU A 117 7.13 4.86 17.44
N ALA A 118 7.64 4.14 18.47
CA ALA A 118 7.50 4.55 19.87
C ALA A 118 8.03 5.97 20.12
N GLU A 119 9.03 6.40 19.36
CA GLU A 119 9.60 7.74 19.46
C GLU A 119 8.62 8.81 18.96
N GLN A 120 7.91 8.58 17.86
CA GLN A 120 6.90 9.50 17.33
C GLN A 120 5.72 9.67 18.31
N LEU A 121 5.35 8.58 19.02
CA LEU A 121 4.29 8.63 19.99
C LEU A 121 4.66 9.37 21.28
N LYS A 122 5.91 9.76 21.47
CA LYS A 122 6.32 10.70 22.56
C LYS A 122 5.94 12.15 22.24
N ASP A 123 5.74 12.48 20.96
CA ASP A 123 5.26 13.78 20.54
C ASP A 123 3.76 13.92 20.80
N ASP A 124 3.36 14.97 21.51
CA ASP A 124 1.97 15.22 21.90
C ASP A 124 1.08 15.53 20.67
N ASP A 125 1.60 16.31 19.72
CA ASP A 125 0.87 16.70 18.52
C ASP A 125 0.62 15.47 17.64
N TYR A 126 1.61 14.59 17.50
CA TYR A 126 1.48 13.34 16.77
C TYR A 126 0.41 12.44 17.41
N ARG A 127 0.44 12.25 18.77
CA ARG A 127 -0.59 11.48 19.47
C ARG A 127 -1.97 12.07 19.29
N HIS A 128 -2.09 13.41 19.27
CA HIS A 128 -3.37 14.09 19.05
C HIS A 128 -3.94 13.77 17.65
N VAL A 129 -3.11 13.75 16.60
CA VAL A 129 -3.52 13.39 15.24
C VAL A 129 -3.99 11.93 15.20
N ILE A 130 -3.20 11.00 15.74
CA ILE A 130 -3.59 9.58 15.79
C ILE A 130 -4.90 9.38 16.57
N ALA A 131 -5.05 10.02 17.74
CA ALA A 131 -6.29 9.97 18.51
C ALA A 131 -7.49 10.53 17.71
N SER A 132 -7.29 11.60 16.93
CA SER A 132 -8.36 12.16 16.08
C SER A 132 -8.82 11.17 15.01
N MET A 133 -7.90 10.42 14.40
CA MET A 133 -8.19 9.38 13.44
C MET A 133 -8.93 8.19 14.09
N LEU A 134 -8.55 7.81 15.33
CA LEU A 134 -9.25 6.77 16.08
C LEU A 134 -10.67 7.17 16.45
N ARG A 135 -10.91 8.43 16.80
CA ARG A 135 -12.26 8.93 17.13
C ARG A 135 -13.27 8.78 16.01
N VAL A 136 -12.83 8.91 14.77
CA VAL A 136 -13.69 8.69 13.58
C VAL A 136 -14.23 7.26 13.54
N ALA A 137 -13.48 6.32 14.09
CA ALA A 137 -13.87 4.92 14.15
C ALA A 137 -14.86 4.59 15.31
N ASP A 138 -15.24 5.61 16.10
CA ASP A 138 -16.20 5.49 17.22
C ASP A 138 -15.82 4.42 18.28
N PHE A 139 -14.52 4.29 18.53
CA PHE A 139 -14.03 3.39 19.59
C PHE A 139 -14.15 3.98 21.01
N GLY A 140 -14.79 5.14 21.17
CA GLY A 140 -14.90 5.84 22.46
C GLY A 140 -13.59 6.43 22.97
N ILE A 141 -12.52 6.37 22.20
CA ILE A 141 -11.20 6.89 22.54
C ILE A 141 -11.17 8.41 22.36
N GLN A 142 -10.91 9.15 23.42
CA GLN A 142 -10.82 10.61 23.39
C GLN A 142 -9.42 11.13 23.17
N SER A 143 -8.44 10.48 23.75
CA SER A 143 -7.02 10.81 23.61
C SER A 143 -6.15 9.60 23.85
N LEU A 144 -4.88 9.73 23.49
CA LEU A 144 -3.83 8.76 23.78
C LEU A 144 -2.82 9.40 24.74
N GLN A 145 -2.31 8.64 25.70
CA GLN A 145 -1.23 9.08 26.56
C GLN A 145 -0.16 8.01 26.70
N MET A 146 1.06 8.46 26.99
CA MET A 146 2.14 7.53 27.33
C MET A 146 1.94 7.07 28.76
N ARG A 147 2.21 5.79 29.00
CA ARG A 147 2.16 5.21 30.35
C ARG A 147 3.32 5.72 31.20
N ASP A 148 3.02 6.17 32.43
CA ASP A 148 4.02 6.71 33.35
C ASP A 148 4.94 5.63 33.98
N THR A 149 4.60 4.34 33.81
CA THR A 149 5.36 3.25 34.39
C THR A 149 6.23 2.56 33.36
N GLU A 150 7.50 2.32 33.71
CA GLU A 150 8.37 1.51 32.84
C GLU A 150 7.78 0.10 32.63
N PRO A 151 7.63 -0.33 31.37
CA PRO A 151 7.16 -1.68 31.08
C PRO A 151 8.16 -2.73 31.58
N ALA A 152 7.66 -3.91 31.90
CA ALA A 152 8.52 -5.04 32.26
C ALA A 152 9.56 -5.30 31.14
N PRO A 153 10.77 -5.80 31.45
CA PRO A 153 11.84 -6.01 30.47
C PRO A 153 11.42 -6.84 29.26
N SER A 154 10.48 -7.76 29.43
CA SER A 154 9.92 -8.60 28.36
C SER A 154 8.92 -7.84 27.45
N GLN A 155 8.47 -6.65 27.83
CA GLN A 155 7.45 -5.86 27.14
C GLN A 155 7.99 -4.53 26.60
N ARG A 156 9.28 -4.22 26.82
CA ARG A 156 9.87 -2.91 26.44
C ARG A 156 9.79 -2.58 24.97
N ASN A 157 9.69 -3.57 24.12
CA ASN A 157 9.62 -3.39 22.67
C ASN A 157 8.19 -3.41 22.13
N ASP A 158 7.19 -3.63 22.99
CA ASP A 158 5.80 -3.62 22.54
C ASP A 158 5.18 -2.23 22.77
N ILE A 159 4.97 -1.52 21.66
CA ILE A 159 4.41 -0.17 21.65
C ILE A 159 3.03 -0.13 22.33
N PHE A 160 2.25 -1.20 22.20
CA PHE A 160 0.90 -1.26 22.76
C PHE A 160 0.88 -1.26 24.29
N THR A 161 1.91 -1.80 24.92
CA THR A 161 2.01 -1.83 26.39
C THR A 161 2.41 -0.49 26.99
N ASN A 162 2.91 0.44 26.17
CA ASN A 162 3.36 1.77 26.59
C ASN A 162 2.35 2.88 26.34
N ILE A 163 1.22 2.58 25.69
CA ILE A 163 0.19 3.54 25.33
C ILE A 163 -1.12 3.18 26.01
N GLU A 164 -1.76 4.20 26.55
CA GLU A 164 -3.10 4.13 27.13
C GLU A 164 -4.08 4.95 26.30
N ALA A 165 -5.23 4.36 26.01
CA ALA A 165 -6.39 5.02 25.45
C ALA A 165 -7.22 5.63 26.56
N ILE A 166 -7.54 6.91 26.47
CA ILE A 166 -8.41 7.58 27.43
C ILE A 166 -9.83 7.55 26.91
N HIS A 167 -10.69 6.90 27.66
CA HIS A 167 -12.12 6.83 27.40
C HIS A 167 -12.88 7.78 28.29
N THR A 168 -13.97 8.31 27.78
CA THR A 168 -14.90 9.16 28.55
C THR A 168 -16.26 8.48 28.58
N VAL A 169 -16.77 8.32 29.78
CA VAL A 169 -18.10 7.75 30.00
C VAL A 169 -18.98 8.75 30.75
N GLN A 170 -20.24 8.72 30.43
CA GLN A 170 -21.25 9.55 31.09
C GLN A 170 -22.16 8.62 31.90
N ASP A 171 -22.37 8.93 33.19
CA ASP A 171 -23.31 8.19 34.02
C ASP A 171 -24.76 8.58 33.71
N THR A 172 -25.68 7.88 34.36
CA THR A 172 -27.14 8.14 34.18
C THR A 172 -27.59 9.49 34.73
N GLU A 173 -26.75 10.18 35.50
CA GLU A 173 -27.00 11.52 36.05
C GLU A 173 -26.37 12.63 35.19
N GLY A 174 -25.63 12.25 34.14
CA GLY A 174 -24.96 13.18 33.24
C GLY A 174 -23.55 13.60 33.68
N ASN A 175 -23.02 13.02 34.76
CA ASN A 175 -21.64 13.30 35.15
C ASN A 175 -20.66 12.55 34.24
N THR A 176 -19.61 13.22 33.85
CA THR A 176 -18.59 12.67 32.97
C THR A 176 -17.38 12.23 33.78
N SER A 177 -16.94 11.00 33.57
CA SER A 177 -15.70 10.46 34.12
C SER A 177 -14.82 9.91 33.01
N SER A 178 -13.50 9.92 33.24
CA SER A 178 -12.53 9.36 32.28
C SER A 178 -11.77 8.23 32.95
N TYR A 179 -11.44 7.21 32.14
CA TYR A 179 -10.56 6.12 32.57
C TYR A 179 -9.55 5.81 31.47
N ALA A 180 -8.39 5.32 31.87
CA ALA A 180 -7.34 4.88 30.97
C ALA A 180 -7.42 3.36 30.79
N LEU A 181 -7.32 2.89 29.55
CA LEU A 181 -7.20 1.48 29.21
C LEU A 181 -5.94 1.30 28.39
N ASN A 182 -5.13 0.29 28.72
CA ASN A 182 -3.95 -0.01 27.94
C ASN A 182 -4.34 -0.45 26.53
N MET A 183 -3.63 0.03 25.49
CA MET A 183 -3.94 -0.36 24.11
C MET A 183 -3.91 -1.87 23.89
N ALA A 184 -3.08 -2.63 24.62
CA ALA A 184 -3.06 -4.08 24.56
C ALA A 184 -4.33 -4.75 25.10
N GLU A 185 -5.15 -4.03 25.87
CA GLU A 185 -6.42 -4.49 26.45
C GLU A 185 -7.64 -4.08 25.60
N GLU A 186 -7.42 -3.26 24.56
CA GLU A 186 -8.44 -2.89 23.60
C GLU A 186 -8.85 -4.07 22.73
N SER A 187 -9.99 -3.91 22.03
CA SER A 187 -10.47 -4.93 21.10
C SER A 187 -9.48 -5.17 19.95
N ASP A 188 -9.50 -6.39 19.38
CA ASP A 188 -8.69 -6.73 18.21
C ASP A 188 -8.95 -5.78 17.03
N GLY A 189 -10.19 -5.32 16.86
CA GLY A 189 -10.56 -4.36 15.82
C GLY A 189 -9.93 -2.99 16.06
N THR A 190 -9.97 -2.49 17.30
CA THR A 190 -9.32 -1.24 17.72
C THR A 190 -7.82 -1.31 17.49
N ASN A 191 -7.20 -2.41 17.92
CA ASN A 191 -5.77 -2.63 17.78
C ASN A 191 -5.34 -2.72 16.30
N SER A 192 -6.11 -3.43 15.46
CA SER A 192 -5.84 -3.55 14.03
C SER A 192 -5.95 -2.19 13.33
N TYR A 193 -6.98 -1.41 13.70
CA TYR A 193 -7.17 -0.09 13.14
C TYR A 193 -6.08 0.90 13.59
N PHE A 194 -5.68 0.86 14.86
CA PHE A 194 -4.58 1.67 15.38
C PHE A 194 -3.26 1.43 14.63
N LYS A 195 -2.90 0.15 14.41
CA LYS A 195 -1.72 -0.22 13.62
C LYS A 195 -1.79 0.33 12.20
N LEU A 196 -2.93 0.12 11.56
CA LEU A 196 -3.12 0.53 10.17
C LEU A 196 -3.10 2.06 10.00
N ILE A 197 -3.68 2.80 10.93
CA ILE A 197 -3.61 4.28 10.94
C ILE A 197 -2.18 4.77 11.00
N GLY A 198 -1.31 4.13 11.79
CA GLY A 198 0.10 4.51 11.86
C GLY A 198 0.81 4.37 10.52
N VAL A 199 0.61 3.24 9.82
CA VAL A 199 1.15 3.03 8.48
C VAL A 199 0.57 4.04 7.49
N VAL A 200 -0.75 4.25 7.50
CA VAL A 200 -1.44 5.21 6.63
C VAL A 200 -0.92 6.62 6.86
N LYS A 201 -0.80 7.06 8.12
CA LYS A 201 -0.28 8.39 8.47
C LYS A 201 1.13 8.59 7.94
N LYS A 202 2.03 7.63 8.16
CA LYS A 202 3.40 7.66 7.63
C LYS A 202 3.41 7.81 6.10
N VAL A 203 2.66 6.98 5.40
CA VAL A 203 2.59 7.00 3.94
C VAL A 203 2.04 8.33 3.41
N LEU A 204 1.00 8.89 4.06
CA LEU A 204 0.43 10.19 3.70
C LEU A 204 1.41 11.34 3.92
N ASP A 205 2.17 11.30 5.03
CA ASP A 205 3.19 12.32 5.34
C ASP A 205 4.37 12.29 4.37
N GLU A 206 4.82 11.09 4.00
CA GLU A 206 5.96 10.88 3.11
C GLU A 206 5.59 10.95 1.62
N GLY A 207 4.29 10.94 1.27
CA GLY A 207 3.83 10.93 -0.12
C GLY A 207 4.20 9.66 -0.88
N THR A 208 4.31 8.51 -0.19
CA THR A 208 4.80 7.25 -0.74
C THR A 208 3.66 6.29 -1.16
N LEU A 209 3.99 5.04 -1.46
CA LEU A 209 3.04 4.00 -1.85
C LEU A 209 2.76 3.06 -0.70
N LEU A 210 1.48 2.82 -0.42
CA LEU A 210 1.00 1.72 0.40
C LEU A 210 0.41 0.61 -0.49
N VAL A 211 0.93 -0.60 -0.36
CA VAL A 211 0.34 -1.82 -0.93
C VAL A 211 -0.23 -2.65 0.22
N ALA A 212 -1.54 -2.86 0.22
CA ALA A 212 -2.23 -3.55 1.31
C ALA A 212 -3.02 -4.76 0.79
N ASP A 213 -2.61 -5.95 1.18
CA ASP A 213 -3.35 -7.17 0.86
C ASP A 213 -4.39 -7.46 1.95
N GLU A 214 -5.65 -7.68 1.53
CA GLU A 214 -6.80 -7.85 2.43
C GLU A 214 -6.93 -6.71 3.47
N MET A 215 -6.89 -5.45 3.00
CA MET A 215 -6.88 -4.26 3.88
C MET A 215 -8.09 -4.20 4.84
N ASP A 216 -9.19 -4.82 4.47
CA ASP A 216 -10.43 -4.89 5.24
C ASP A 216 -10.45 -6.01 6.30
N ALA A 217 -9.39 -6.81 6.40
CA ALA A 217 -9.32 -7.87 7.40
C ALA A 217 -9.48 -7.30 8.83
N HIS A 218 -10.47 -7.83 9.56
CA HIS A 218 -10.82 -7.41 10.93
C HIS A 218 -11.36 -5.97 11.08
N LEU A 219 -11.64 -5.26 9.97
CA LEU A 219 -12.21 -3.92 10.02
C LEU A 219 -13.70 -3.91 9.66
N HIS A 220 -14.43 -3.01 10.31
CA HIS A 220 -15.78 -2.72 9.88
C HIS A 220 -15.75 -2.06 8.49
N PRO A 221 -16.68 -2.38 7.56
CA PRO A 221 -16.70 -1.83 6.20
C PRO A 221 -16.60 -0.30 6.10
N LEU A 222 -17.20 0.43 7.03
CA LEU A 222 -17.14 1.89 7.08
C LEU A 222 -15.73 2.40 7.40
N LEU A 223 -14.95 1.67 8.21
CA LEU A 223 -13.56 2.04 8.53
C LEU A 223 -12.66 1.88 7.31
N THR A 224 -12.82 0.79 6.57
CA THR A 224 -12.09 0.58 5.32
C THR A 224 -12.40 1.69 4.32
N LYS A 225 -13.69 2.05 4.19
CA LYS A 225 -14.12 3.17 3.32
C LYS A 225 -13.51 4.49 3.77
N HIS A 226 -13.47 4.75 5.07
CA HIS A 226 -12.83 5.95 5.62
C HIS A 226 -11.34 6.00 5.29
N LEU A 227 -10.59 4.91 5.50
CA LEU A 227 -9.16 4.84 5.16
C LEU A 227 -8.91 5.16 3.68
N VAL A 228 -9.69 4.57 2.78
CA VAL A 228 -9.60 4.87 1.33
C VAL A 228 -9.89 6.35 1.05
N SER A 229 -10.83 6.95 1.76
CA SER A 229 -11.17 8.37 1.58
C SER A 229 -10.05 9.33 1.96
N LEU A 230 -9.17 8.95 2.91
CA LEU A 230 -7.99 9.74 3.29
C LEU A 230 -7.03 9.94 2.10
N PHE A 231 -6.82 8.89 1.29
CA PHE A 231 -5.97 8.98 0.10
C PHE A 231 -6.57 9.83 -1.02
N ASN A 232 -7.90 9.98 -1.06
CA ASN A 232 -8.61 10.83 -2.02
C ASN A 232 -8.76 12.29 -1.56
N SER A 233 -8.42 12.60 -0.32
CA SER A 233 -8.57 13.93 0.27
C SER A 233 -7.32 14.79 0.02
N VAL A 234 -7.48 15.97 -0.54
CA VAL A 234 -6.38 16.94 -0.70
C VAL A 234 -5.86 17.43 0.66
N GLU A 235 -6.72 17.46 1.68
CA GLU A 235 -6.36 17.89 3.04
C GLU A 235 -5.47 16.85 3.75
N PHE A 236 -5.85 15.56 3.67
CA PHE A 236 -5.13 14.49 4.35
C PHE A 236 -3.98 13.92 3.52
N ASN A 237 -4.00 14.11 2.20
CA ASN A 237 -2.99 13.63 1.26
C ASN A 237 -2.38 14.75 0.41
N PRO A 238 -1.79 15.78 1.02
CA PRO A 238 -1.19 16.89 0.28
C PRO A 238 0.05 16.47 -0.52
N ASN A 239 0.73 15.40 -0.11
CA ASN A 239 1.97 14.91 -0.71
C ASN A 239 1.74 13.86 -1.81
N GLY A 240 0.47 13.55 -2.14
CA GLY A 240 0.13 12.66 -3.24
C GLY A 240 0.46 11.18 -3.03
N ALA A 241 0.40 10.70 -1.77
CA ALA A 241 0.53 9.29 -1.44
C ALA A 241 -0.45 8.42 -2.24
N GLN A 242 -0.04 7.20 -2.54
CA GLN A 242 -0.82 6.26 -3.33
C GLN A 242 -1.20 5.03 -2.52
N LEU A 243 -2.36 4.45 -2.83
CA LEU A 243 -2.86 3.23 -2.22
C LEU A 243 -3.21 2.20 -3.30
N ILE A 244 -2.61 1.02 -3.20
CA ILE A 244 -3.02 -0.18 -3.93
C ILE A 244 -3.45 -1.21 -2.89
N PHE A 245 -4.67 -1.73 -3.01
CA PHE A 245 -5.15 -2.69 -2.02
C PHE A 245 -6.03 -3.76 -2.64
N THR A 246 -6.08 -4.93 -1.99
CA THR A 246 -7.09 -5.95 -2.23
C THR A 246 -8.13 -5.93 -1.11
N SER A 247 -9.37 -6.28 -1.43
CA SER A 247 -10.46 -6.33 -0.47
C SER A 247 -11.56 -7.28 -0.91
N HIS A 248 -12.20 -7.93 0.05
CA HIS A 248 -13.43 -8.69 -0.16
C HIS A 248 -14.69 -7.85 0.16
N ASN A 249 -14.53 -6.59 0.58
CA ASN A 249 -15.62 -5.72 0.99
C ASN A 249 -16.31 -5.07 -0.23
N THR A 250 -17.48 -5.59 -0.59
CA THR A 250 -18.25 -5.07 -1.73
C THR A 250 -18.77 -3.65 -1.54
N ASN A 251 -18.85 -3.13 -0.30
CA ASN A 251 -19.24 -1.75 -0.04
C ASN A 251 -18.25 -0.71 -0.63
N LEU A 252 -17.03 -1.14 -0.99
CA LEU A 252 -16.04 -0.30 -1.70
C LEU A 252 -16.37 -0.14 -3.19
N LEU A 253 -17.30 -0.92 -3.74
CA LEU A 253 -17.80 -0.77 -5.11
C LEU A 253 -18.80 0.42 -5.21
N ASP A 254 -18.32 1.58 -4.78
CA ASP A 254 -19.06 2.84 -4.68
C ASP A 254 -18.32 3.94 -5.47
N LEU A 255 -19.02 4.49 -6.48
CA LEU A 255 -18.43 5.49 -7.38
C LEU A 255 -18.28 6.88 -6.71
N ASP A 256 -18.83 7.08 -5.51
CA ASP A 256 -18.58 8.27 -4.71
C ASP A 256 -17.22 8.16 -3.96
N VAL A 257 -16.67 6.95 -3.85
CA VAL A 257 -15.38 6.68 -3.18
C VAL A 257 -14.26 6.37 -4.18
N LEU A 258 -14.53 5.53 -5.16
CA LEU A 258 -13.56 5.08 -6.16
C LEU A 258 -14.08 5.35 -7.57
N ARG A 259 -13.20 5.84 -8.44
CA ARG A 259 -13.50 5.96 -9.88
C ARG A 259 -13.49 4.58 -10.53
N ARG A 260 -14.18 4.45 -11.68
CA ARG A 260 -14.25 3.19 -12.44
C ARG A 260 -12.87 2.63 -12.83
N ASP A 261 -11.94 3.50 -13.15
CA ASP A 261 -10.56 3.15 -13.51
C ASP A 261 -9.72 2.69 -12.30
N GLN A 262 -10.18 2.93 -11.08
CA GLN A 262 -9.55 2.49 -9.84
C GLN A 262 -10.08 1.12 -9.36
N ILE A 263 -11.18 0.62 -9.91
CA ILE A 263 -11.79 -0.65 -9.52
C ILE A 263 -11.39 -1.72 -10.52
N TRP A 264 -10.74 -2.76 -10.01
CA TRP A 264 -10.26 -3.90 -10.77
C TRP A 264 -10.81 -5.20 -10.20
N PHE A 265 -11.14 -6.13 -11.08
CA PHE A 265 -11.62 -7.46 -10.73
C PHE A 265 -10.61 -8.52 -11.13
N THR A 266 -10.51 -9.56 -10.32
CA THR A 266 -9.73 -10.76 -10.63
C THR A 266 -10.67 -11.96 -10.76
N GLU A 267 -10.55 -12.71 -11.84
CA GLU A 267 -11.33 -13.93 -12.07
C GLU A 267 -10.39 -15.07 -12.45
N LYS A 268 -10.59 -16.22 -11.83
CA LYS A 268 -9.81 -17.40 -12.13
C LYS A 268 -10.59 -18.32 -13.06
N ASP A 269 -10.02 -18.62 -14.23
CA ASP A 269 -10.58 -19.58 -15.16
C ASP A 269 -10.51 -21.00 -14.58
N GLU A 270 -11.65 -21.68 -14.52
CA GLU A 270 -11.76 -23.04 -13.91
C GLU A 270 -10.98 -24.12 -14.68
N GLN A 271 -10.80 -23.97 -15.99
CA GLN A 271 -10.16 -25.00 -16.83
C GLN A 271 -8.65 -24.83 -16.89
N THR A 272 -8.20 -23.59 -17.03
CA THR A 272 -6.78 -23.27 -17.23
C THR A 272 -6.08 -22.87 -15.94
N ALA A 273 -6.84 -22.56 -14.88
CA ALA A 273 -6.37 -21.95 -13.65
C ALA A 273 -5.61 -20.61 -13.87
N ALA A 274 -5.78 -20.00 -15.05
CA ALA A 274 -5.27 -18.66 -15.31
C ALA A 274 -6.12 -17.63 -14.59
N THR A 275 -5.49 -16.55 -14.14
CA THR A 275 -6.20 -15.42 -13.54
C THR A 275 -6.27 -14.30 -14.56
N ASP A 276 -7.47 -13.81 -14.83
CA ASP A 276 -7.72 -12.62 -15.62
C ASP A 276 -7.87 -11.42 -14.68
N LEU A 277 -7.32 -10.28 -15.10
CA LEU A 277 -7.43 -9.00 -14.42
C LEU A 277 -8.05 -7.99 -15.38
N PHE A 278 -9.17 -7.39 -14.99
CA PHE A 278 -9.89 -6.44 -15.83
C PHE A 278 -10.50 -5.30 -15.00
N SER A 279 -10.69 -4.15 -15.64
CA SER A 279 -11.18 -2.94 -14.97
C SER A 279 -12.69 -2.78 -15.07
N LEU A 280 -13.32 -2.21 -14.07
CA LEU A 280 -14.70 -1.74 -14.17
C LEU A 280 -14.85 -0.67 -15.26
N TYR A 281 -13.76 0.00 -15.64
CA TYR A 281 -13.76 0.98 -16.75
C TYR A 281 -14.10 0.34 -18.10
N ASP A 282 -13.80 -0.95 -18.30
CA ASP A 282 -14.08 -1.69 -19.54
C ASP A 282 -15.58 -1.92 -19.77
N PHE A 283 -16.40 -1.68 -18.75
CA PHE A 283 -17.84 -1.82 -18.81
C PHE A 283 -18.53 -0.48 -19.06
N SER A 284 -19.50 -0.47 -19.95
CA SER A 284 -20.36 0.69 -20.19
C SER A 284 -21.39 0.86 -19.08
N ILE A 285 -21.02 1.61 -18.03
CA ILE A 285 -21.90 1.89 -16.89
C ILE A 285 -22.16 3.38 -16.73
N ARG A 286 -23.35 3.74 -16.24
CA ARG A 286 -23.70 5.12 -15.93
C ARG A 286 -23.04 5.58 -14.65
N LYS A 287 -22.86 6.91 -14.49
CA LYS A 287 -22.26 7.49 -13.28
C LYS A 287 -23.05 7.20 -11.99
N ASP A 288 -24.36 7.07 -12.11
CA ASP A 288 -25.30 6.78 -11.02
C ASP A 288 -25.55 5.27 -10.80
N ALA A 289 -24.77 4.41 -11.43
CA ALA A 289 -24.95 2.96 -11.33
C ALA A 289 -24.59 2.46 -9.93
N LYS A 290 -25.45 1.62 -9.37
CA LYS A 290 -25.18 0.86 -8.14
C LYS A 290 -24.26 -0.31 -8.48
N VAL A 291 -22.94 -0.06 -8.46
CA VAL A 291 -21.92 -1.02 -8.89
C VAL A 291 -21.93 -2.27 -8.02
N GLU A 292 -22.00 -2.11 -6.70
CA GLU A 292 -22.10 -3.24 -5.76
C GLU A 292 -23.24 -4.20 -6.13
N LYS A 293 -24.44 -3.66 -6.35
CA LYS A 293 -25.58 -4.50 -6.75
C LYS A 293 -25.34 -5.21 -8.08
N GLY A 294 -24.72 -4.52 -9.05
CA GLY A 294 -24.35 -5.11 -10.33
C GLY A 294 -23.36 -6.26 -10.18
N TYR A 295 -22.35 -6.09 -9.34
CA TYR A 295 -21.37 -7.11 -9.02
C TYR A 295 -22.02 -8.35 -8.38
N LEU A 296 -22.81 -8.17 -7.33
CA LEU A 296 -23.45 -9.27 -6.60
C LEU A 296 -24.40 -10.12 -7.45
N ILE A 297 -24.95 -9.58 -8.55
CA ILE A 297 -25.76 -10.33 -9.52
C ILE A 297 -24.94 -10.86 -10.72
N GLY A 298 -23.61 -10.76 -10.67
CA GLY A 298 -22.70 -11.29 -11.68
C GLY A 298 -22.56 -10.47 -12.96
N ARG A 299 -23.03 -9.22 -12.98
CA ARG A 299 -23.00 -8.39 -14.20
C ARG A 299 -21.59 -8.12 -14.73
N TYR A 300 -20.61 -8.12 -13.86
CA TYR A 300 -19.20 -7.81 -14.18
C TYR A 300 -18.28 -9.03 -14.13
N GLY A 301 -18.81 -10.23 -13.86
CA GLY A 301 -17.99 -11.41 -13.59
C GLY A 301 -17.35 -11.39 -12.20
N ALA A 302 -16.29 -12.16 -12.03
CA ALA A 302 -15.46 -12.24 -10.81
C ALA A 302 -16.24 -12.57 -9.52
N ILE A 303 -17.40 -13.24 -9.64
CA ILE A 303 -18.16 -13.71 -8.47
C ILE A 303 -17.92 -15.22 -8.27
N PRO A 304 -17.86 -15.68 -7.01
CA PRO A 304 -17.74 -17.10 -6.75
C PRO A 304 -19.01 -17.85 -7.16
N PHE A 305 -18.87 -18.88 -8.00
CA PHE A 305 -19.97 -19.78 -8.33
C PHE A 305 -20.09 -20.87 -7.26
N ILE A 306 -21.15 -20.82 -6.47
CA ILE A 306 -21.47 -21.90 -5.52
C ILE A 306 -22.17 -23.03 -6.31
N LYS A 307 -21.43 -24.10 -6.61
CA LYS A 307 -21.99 -25.29 -7.23
C LYS A 307 -22.85 -26.04 -6.19
N GLY A 308 -24.16 -26.03 -6.36
CA GLY A 308 -25.14 -26.65 -5.49
C GLY A 308 -26.10 -25.60 -4.95
N GLY A 309 -27.25 -25.49 -5.60
CA GLY A 309 -28.30 -24.63 -5.11
C GLY A 309 -28.70 -24.97 -3.67
N LEU A 310 -28.98 -23.94 -2.86
CA LEU A 310 -29.72 -24.07 -1.62
C LEU A 310 -31.10 -24.63 -1.87
#